data_7e0a1ccb6ec7cb9e9d5b8432a5f13550
#
_entry.id   7e0a1ccb6ec7cb9e9d5b8432a5f13550
#
_cell.length_a   1.000
_cell.length_b   1.000
_cell.length_c   1.000
_cell.angle_alpha   90.00
_cell.angle_beta   90.00
_cell.angle_gamma   90.00
#
_symmetry.space_group_name_H-M   'P 1'
#
loop_
_entity.id
_entity.type
_entity.pdbx_description
1 polymer ?
#
loop_
_entity_poly.entity_id
_entity_poly.type
_entity_poly.pdbx_seq_one_letter_code
_entity_poly.pdbx_strand_id
1 'polypeptide(L)'
;MAESNVPPSITIETNGTQDLAFDEGFVTMIDDYVENCGGELFWSVSPKLFTVSGEKNEKAFKPEVVENYYDLSKNGQLKFVVNGTKECWKEVEDVIRSFRAIGINFPTWIMPVSATKEGQEAVAGKIATQALKRGYKVSARVHCYLWGNVVGV
;
A
#
# COMPACT_ATOMS: atom_id res chain seq x y z
N MET A 1 -31.65 -11.63 17.23
CA MET A 1 -30.82 -11.70 16.00
C MET A 1 -29.38 -11.76 16.47
N ALA A 2 -28.64 -12.79 16.13
CA ALA A 2 -27.20 -12.85 16.45
C ALA A 2 -26.54 -11.76 15.56
N GLU A 3 -25.88 -10.79 16.20
CA GLU A 3 -24.98 -9.88 15.47
C GLU A 3 -23.96 -10.76 14.74
N SER A 4 -23.88 -10.64 13.42
CA SER A 4 -22.87 -11.36 12.66
C SER A 4 -21.52 -10.83 13.11
N ASN A 5 -20.66 -11.69 13.64
CA ASN A 5 -19.28 -11.37 14.04
C ASN A 5 -18.36 -11.16 12.80
N VAL A 6 -18.91 -10.80 11.67
CA VAL A 6 -18.14 -10.54 10.44
C VAL A 6 -17.62 -9.11 10.50
N PRO A 7 -16.33 -8.88 10.36
CA PRO A 7 -15.80 -7.52 10.38
C PRO A 7 -16.39 -6.69 9.23
N PRO A 8 -16.67 -5.39 9.46
CA PRO A 8 -17.29 -4.53 8.47
C PRO A 8 -16.38 -4.25 7.26
N SER A 9 -15.08 -4.48 7.39
CA SER A 9 -14.11 -4.32 6.30
C SER A 9 -12.96 -5.31 6.40
N ILE A 10 -12.48 -5.79 5.25
CA ILE A 10 -11.26 -6.58 5.12
C ILE A 10 -10.22 -5.71 4.43
N THR A 11 -9.05 -5.56 5.06
CA THR A 11 -7.88 -4.91 4.43
C THR A 11 -6.90 -5.98 4.00
N ILE A 12 -6.55 -5.99 2.71
CA ILE A 12 -5.50 -6.85 2.18
C ILE A 12 -4.25 -6.00 1.93
N GLU A 13 -3.19 -6.29 2.69
CA GLU A 13 -1.87 -5.72 2.45
C GLU A 13 -1.08 -6.58 1.48
N THR A 14 -0.61 -5.98 0.40
CA THR A 14 0.10 -6.67 -0.68
C THR A 14 1.20 -5.79 -1.25
N ASN A 15 2.21 -6.41 -1.86
CA ASN A 15 3.18 -5.69 -2.68
C ASN A 15 2.72 -5.48 -4.14
N GLY A 16 1.56 -6.03 -4.51
CA GLY A 16 0.99 -5.89 -5.86
C GLY A 16 1.62 -6.82 -6.90
N THR A 17 2.18 -7.97 -6.50
CA THR A 17 2.84 -8.91 -7.43
C THR A 17 2.15 -10.26 -7.56
N GLN A 18 1.18 -10.58 -6.69
CA GLN A 18 0.38 -11.80 -6.72
C GLN A 18 -1.01 -11.49 -7.25
N ASP A 19 -1.39 -12.11 -8.33
CA ASP A 19 -2.69 -11.85 -8.94
C ASP A 19 -3.80 -12.67 -8.28
N LEU A 20 -4.36 -12.10 -7.21
CA LEU A 20 -5.46 -12.70 -6.46
C LEU A 20 -6.79 -12.67 -7.22
N ALA A 21 -6.92 -11.80 -8.22
CA ALA A 21 -8.15 -11.71 -9.02
C ALA A 21 -8.36 -12.89 -9.97
N PHE A 22 -7.32 -13.68 -10.22
CA PHE A 22 -7.42 -14.95 -10.96
C PHE A 22 -7.63 -16.18 -10.05
N ASP A 23 -7.63 -16.00 -8.73
CA ASP A 23 -7.98 -17.07 -7.80
C ASP A 23 -9.51 -17.10 -7.63
N GLU A 24 -10.18 -18.06 -8.30
CA GLU A 24 -11.63 -18.20 -8.26
C GLU A 24 -12.17 -18.37 -6.82
N GLY A 25 -11.44 -19.06 -5.95
CA GLY A 25 -11.81 -19.24 -4.55
C GLY A 25 -11.76 -17.93 -3.78
N PHE A 26 -10.73 -17.12 -4.01
CA PHE A 26 -10.61 -15.80 -3.42
C PHE A 26 -11.71 -14.85 -3.90
N VAL A 27 -11.94 -14.77 -5.21
CA VAL A 27 -12.98 -13.91 -5.79
C VAL A 27 -14.35 -14.29 -5.27
N THR A 28 -14.70 -15.56 -5.28
CA THR A 28 -15.99 -16.06 -4.74
C THR A 28 -16.16 -15.69 -3.26
N MET A 29 -15.12 -15.83 -2.45
CA MET A 29 -15.16 -15.48 -1.03
C MET A 29 -15.38 -13.97 -0.83
N ILE A 30 -14.74 -13.12 -1.62
CA ILE A 30 -14.90 -11.66 -1.54
C ILE A 30 -16.28 -11.23 -2.00
N ASP A 31 -16.79 -11.79 -3.10
CA ASP A 31 -18.13 -11.49 -3.60
C ASP A 31 -19.19 -11.87 -2.56
N ASP A 32 -19.11 -13.08 -1.98
CA ASP A 32 -20.00 -13.51 -0.91
C ASP A 32 -19.94 -12.57 0.32
N TYR A 33 -18.72 -12.16 0.71
CA TYR A 33 -18.53 -11.25 1.82
C TYR A 33 -19.15 -9.87 1.57
N VAL A 34 -18.95 -9.32 0.38
CA VAL A 34 -19.48 -8.00 0.00
C VAL A 34 -21.01 -8.06 -0.17
N GLU A 35 -21.52 -9.05 -0.93
CA GLU A 35 -22.94 -9.13 -1.30
C GLU A 35 -23.83 -9.62 -0.15
N ASN A 36 -23.40 -10.63 0.59
CA ASN A 36 -24.21 -11.29 1.60
C ASN A 36 -23.97 -10.82 3.04
N CYS A 37 -22.75 -10.33 3.34
CA CYS A 37 -22.41 -9.83 4.67
C CYS A 37 -22.37 -8.31 4.74
N GLY A 38 -22.50 -7.58 3.62
CA GLY A 38 -22.40 -6.12 3.58
C GLY A 38 -21.01 -5.59 3.93
N GLY A 39 -19.98 -6.41 3.75
CA GLY A 39 -18.59 -6.07 4.03
C GLY A 39 -17.96 -5.20 2.94
N GLU A 40 -16.81 -4.63 3.24
CA GLU A 40 -16.01 -3.85 2.30
C GLU A 40 -14.60 -4.44 2.14
N LEU A 41 -14.13 -4.50 0.90
CA LEU A 41 -12.74 -4.84 0.59
C LEU A 41 -11.92 -3.57 0.41
N PHE A 42 -10.77 -3.48 1.13
CA PHE A 42 -9.82 -2.40 1.01
C PHE A 42 -8.43 -2.93 0.64
N TRP A 43 -7.85 -2.40 -0.43
CA TRP A 43 -6.51 -2.74 -0.88
C TRP A 43 -5.45 -1.80 -0.31
N SER A 44 -4.45 -2.33 0.37
CA SER A 44 -3.23 -1.61 0.77
C SER A 44 -2.05 -2.10 -0.05
N VAL A 45 -1.85 -1.49 -1.22
CA VAL A 45 -0.81 -1.90 -2.17
C VAL A 45 0.49 -1.16 -1.90
N SER A 46 1.56 -1.89 -1.61
CA SER A 46 2.88 -1.33 -1.29
C SER A 46 3.97 -1.87 -2.22
N PRO A 47 4.06 -1.36 -3.46
CA PRO A 47 5.11 -1.76 -4.39
C PRO A 47 6.50 -1.51 -3.83
N LYS A 48 7.44 -2.42 -4.08
CA LYS A 48 8.82 -2.29 -3.62
C LYS A 48 9.62 -1.42 -4.59
N LEU A 49 10.05 -0.26 -4.13
CA LEU A 49 10.90 0.63 -4.94
C LEU A 49 12.34 0.11 -4.97
N PHE A 50 12.97 0.11 -6.14
CA PHE A 50 14.36 -0.30 -6.29
C PHE A 50 15.31 0.54 -5.43
N THR A 51 15.11 1.86 -5.39
CA THR A 51 15.95 2.80 -4.61
C THR A 51 15.93 2.54 -3.10
N VAL A 52 14.96 1.78 -2.59
CA VAL A 52 14.82 1.45 -1.16
C VAL A 52 15.06 -0.03 -0.91
N SER A 53 14.49 -0.91 -1.72
CA SER A 53 14.55 -2.37 -1.52
C SER A 53 15.68 -3.04 -2.27
N GLY A 54 16.17 -2.44 -3.35
CA GLY A 54 17.08 -3.08 -4.31
C GLY A 54 16.42 -4.11 -5.22
N GLU A 55 15.10 -4.30 -5.11
CA GLU A 55 14.36 -5.23 -5.95
C GLU A 55 14.10 -4.63 -7.34
N LYS A 56 14.42 -5.40 -8.38
CA LYS A 56 14.26 -4.93 -9.77
C LYS A 56 12.79 -4.69 -10.11
N ASN A 57 12.51 -3.61 -10.82
CA ASN A 57 11.15 -3.18 -11.19
C ASN A 57 10.36 -4.26 -11.91
N GLU A 58 10.98 -5.05 -12.78
CA GLU A 58 10.32 -6.15 -13.50
C GLU A 58 9.69 -7.21 -12.57
N LYS A 59 10.22 -7.34 -11.35
CA LYS A 59 9.67 -8.24 -10.31
C LYS A 59 8.73 -7.52 -9.34
N ALA A 60 9.08 -6.29 -9.00
CA ALA A 60 8.41 -5.53 -7.93
C ALA A 60 7.22 -4.71 -8.40
N PHE A 61 7.13 -4.43 -9.71
CA PHE A 61 6.10 -3.57 -10.27
C PHE A 61 5.30 -4.32 -11.36
N LYS A 62 4.05 -4.62 -11.03
CA LYS A 62 3.08 -5.35 -11.86
C LYS A 62 1.79 -4.55 -11.96
N PRO A 63 1.74 -3.51 -12.83
CA PRO A 63 0.56 -2.65 -12.92
C PRO A 63 -0.70 -3.40 -13.30
N GLU A 64 -0.62 -4.42 -14.16
CA GLU A 64 -1.71 -5.28 -14.55
C GLU A 64 -2.35 -6.03 -13.36
N VAL A 65 -1.55 -6.45 -12.39
CA VAL A 65 -2.04 -7.10 -11.17
C VAL A 65 -2.83 -6.10 -10.29
N VAL A 66 -2.31 -4.89 -10.17
CA VAL A 66 -2.98 -3.85 -9.37
C VAL A 66 -4.23 -3.31 -10.07
N GLU A 67 -4.28 -3.35 -11.41
CA GLU A 67 -5.49 -3.06 -12.20
C GLU A 67 -6.60 -4.07 -11.85
N ASN A 68 -6.29 -5.36 -11.81
CA ASN A 68 -7.24 -6.40 -11.41
C ASN A 68 -7.75 -6.19 -9.96
N TYR A 69 -6.88 -5.79 -9.03
CA TYR A 69 -7.32 -5.42 -7.67
C TYR A 69 -8.28 -4.22 -7.69
N TYR A 70 -7.94 -3.20 -8.50
CA TYR A 70 -8.76 -2.00 -8.65
C TYR A 70 -10.13 -2.29 -9.27
N ASP A 71 -10.23 -3.32 -10.10
CA ASP A 71 -11.51 -3.75 -10.68
C ASP A 71 -12.38 -4.49 -9.66
N LEU A 72 -11.80 -5.29 -8.77
CA LEU A 72 -12.52 -5.92 -7.67
C LEU A 72 -13.00 -4.93 -6.61
N SER A 73 -12.19 -3.92 -6.28
CA SER A 73 -12.59 -2.87 -5.35
C SER A 73 -11.88 -1.55 -5.64
N LYS A 74 -12.66 -0.48 -5.76
CA LYS A 74 -12.13 0.89 -5.90
C LYS A 74 -11.65 1.47 -4.56
N ASN A 75 -11.86 0.76 -3.44
CA ASN A 75 -11.39 1.14 -2.12
C ASN A 75 -9.95 0.67 -1.90
N GLY A 76 -9.04 1.59 -1.71
CA GLY A 76 -7.64 1.20 -1.47
C GLY A 76 -6.68 2.38 -1.39
N GLN A 77 -5.41 2.03 -1.32
CA GLN A 77 -4.29 2.98 -1.26
C GLN A 77 -3.05 2.42 -1.94
N LEU A 78 -2.22 3.31 -2.50
CA LEU A 78 -0.84 3.03 -2.86
C LEU A 78 0.06 3.53 -1.73
N LYS A 79 0.88 2.67 -1.15
CA LYS A 79 1.77 3.00 -0.02
C LYS A 79 3.22 2.80 -0.43
N PHE A 80 4.01 3.85 -0.45
CA PHE A 80 5.43 3.82 -0.83
C PHE A 80 6.34 4.11 0.37
N VAL A 81 7.29 3.21 0.58
CA VAL A 81 8.39 3.45 1.53
C VAL A 81 9.48 4.24 0.80
N VAL A 82 9.89 5.39 1.35
CA VAL A 82 10.84 6.30 0.69
C VAL A 82 11.98 6.70 1.61
N ASN A 83 13.18 6.91 1.01
CA ASN A 83 14.37 7.39 1.71
C ASN A 83 14.59 8.91 1.57
N GLY A 84 13.75 9.60 0.79
CA GLY A 84 13.77 11.05 0.61
C GLY A 84 14.82 11.56 -0.37
N THR A 85 15.55 10.70 -1.09
CA THR A 85 16.48 11.11 -2.16
C THR A 85 15.74 11.53 -3.43
N LYS A 86 16.40 12.27 -4.30
CA LYS A 86 15.81 12.70 -5.58
C LYS A 86 15.45 11.51 -6.47
N GLU A 87 16.30 10.52 -6.50
CA GLU A 87 16.14 9.28 -7.27
C GLU A 87 14.91 8.51 -6.79
N CYS A 88 14.74 8.38 -5.46
CA CYS A 88 13.58 7.72 -4.86
C CYS A 88 12.28 8.47 -5.18
N TRP A 89 12.26 9.80 -5.09
CA TRP A 89 11.08 10.59 -5.44
C TRP A 89 10.74 10.46 -6.93
N LYS A 90 11.75 10.47 -7.81
CA LYS A 90 11.53 10.25 -9.23
C LYS A 90 10.90 8.88 -9.50
N GLU A 91 11.41 7.83 -8.87
CA GLU A 91 10.86 6.47 -9.00
C GLU A 91 9.39 6.40 -8.52
N VAL A 92 9.06 6.99 -7.37
CA VAL A 92 7.68 7.10 -6.88
C VAL A 92 6.77 7.77 -7.90
N GLU A 93 7.20 8.93 -8.44
CA GLU A 93 6.41 9.70 -9.40
C GLU A 93 6.21 8.93 -10.72
N ASP A 94 7.23 8.22 -11.19
CA ASP A 94 7.15 7.38 -12.40
C ASP A 94 6.18 6.21 -12.20
N VAL A 95 6.24 5.52 -11.06
CA VAL A 95 5.34 4.41 -10.71
C VAL A 95 3.89 4.91 -10.57
N ILE A 96 3.67 6.03 -9.88
CA ILE A 96 2.33 6.62 -9.76
C ILE A 96 1.77 7.00 -11.14
N ARG A 97 2.60 7.60 -12.00
CA ARG A 97 2.19 7.96 -13.37
C ARG A 97 1.76 6.74 -14.16
N SER A 98 2.47 5.62 -14.04
CA SER A 98 2.13 4.38 -14.71
C SER A 98 0.77 3.83 -14.22
N PHE A 99 0.49 3.85 -12.93
CA PHE A 99 -0.82 3.47 -12.40
C PHE A 99 -1.94 4.40 -12.88
N ARG A 100 -1.71 5.72 -12.88
CA ARG A 100 -2.69 6.70 -13.36
C ARG A 100 -3.00 6.54 -14.85
N ALA A 101 -1.99 6.17 -15.65
CA ALA A 101 -2.16 5.95 -17.10
C ALA A 101 -3.12 4.81 -17.44
N ILE A 102 -3.27 3.82 -16.55
CA ILE A 102 -4.22 2.69 -16.70
C ILE A 102 -5.48 2.87 -15.83
N GLY A 103 -5.74 4.07 -15.31
CA GLY A 103 -6.97 4.41 -14.61
C GLY A 103 -7.00 4.13 -13.12
N ILE A 104 -5.94 3.61 -12.51
CA ILE A 104 -5.88 3.34 -11.07
C ILE A 104 -5.73 4.64 -10.30
N ASN A 105 -6.75 5.00 -9.49
CA ASN A 105 -6.83 6.27 -8.77
C ASN A 105 -6.73 6.12 -7.25
N PHE A 106 -6.16 5.05 -6.73
CA PHE A 106 -5.92 4.90 -5.30
C PHE A 106 -5.15 6.09 -4.73
N PRO A 107 -5.54 6.62 -3.56
CA PRO A 107 -4.78 7.65 -2.86
C PRO A 107 -3.34 7.21 -2.58
N THR A 108 -2.39 8.11 -2.73
CA THR A 108 -0.97 7.83 -2.49
C THR A 108 -0.57 8.21 -1.07
N TRP A 109 0.03 7.26 -0.37
CA TRP A 109 0.60 7.42 0.96
C TRP A 109 2.11 7.20 0.93
N ILE A 110 2.81 8.08 1.60
CA ILE A 110 4.27 8.04 1.73
C ILE A 110 4.63 7.66 3.16
N MET A 111 5.52 6.67 3.28
CA MET A 111 6.03 6.18 4.54
C MET A 111 7.56 6.35 4.57
N PRO A 112 8.13 7.04 5.57
CA PRO A 112 9.58 7.14 5.71
C PRO A 112 10.22 5.77 5.93
N VAL A 113 11.36 5.53 5.28
CA VAL A 113 12.14 4.32 5.50
C VAL A 113 12.83 4.39 6.85
N SER A 114 12.57 3.46 7.74
CA SER A 114 13.38 3.06 8.88
C SER A 114 12.65 1.98 9.68
N ALA A 115 13.41 1.10 10.32
CA ALA A 115 12.89 0.06 11.21
C ALA A 115 13.00 0.45 12.71
N THR A 116 13.64 1.57 13.03
CA THR A 116 13.84 2.03 14.41
C THR A 116 13.20 3.39 14.66
N LYS A 117 12.94 3.69 15.92
CA LYS A 117 12.40 4.99 16.37
C LYS A 117 13.33 6.14 15.99
N GLU A 118 14.61 6.02 16.33
CA GLU A 118 15.62 7.05 16.06
C GLU A 118 15.77 7.31 14.55
N GLY A 119 15.74 6.25 13.75
CA GLY A 119 15.78 6.38 12.30
C GLY A 119 14.54 7.04 11.74
N GLN A 120 13.35 6.77 12.30
CA GLN A 120 12.10 7.48 11.91
C GLN A 120 12.20 8.97 12.29
N GLU A 121 12.59 9.29 13.51
CA GLU A 121 12.73 10.68 13.98
C GLU A 121 13.71 11.49 13.12
N ALA A 122 14.81 10.87 12.67
CA ALA A 122 15.82 11.54 11.86
C ALA A 122 15.33 11.98 10.47
N VAL A 123 14.40 11.25 9.86
CA VAL A 123 14.01 11.47 8.46
C VAL A 123 12.54 11.81 8.24
N ALA A 124 11.65 11.45 9.17
CA ALA A 124 10.21 11.51 8.97
C ALA A 124 9.72 12.94 8.67
N GLY A 125 10.17 13.94 9.41
CA GLY A 125 9.75 15.32 9.19
C GLY A 125 10.12 15.88 7.82
N LYS A 126 11.34 15.57 7.34
CA LYS A 126 11.79 15.98 6.01
C LYS A 126 10.99 15.29 4.91
N ILE A 127 10.80 13.97 5.03
CA ILE A 127 10.03 13.18 4.05
C ILE A 127 8.57 13.60 4.05
N ALA A 128 7.95 13.81 5.21
CA ALA A 128 6.59 14.31 5.33
C ALA A 128 6.40 15.64 4.61
N THR A 129 7.31 16.61 4.86
CA THR A 129 7.27 17.91 4.18
C THR A 129 7.37 17.77 2.66
N GLN A 130 8.24 16.90 2.17
CA GLN A 130 8.39 16.64 0.75
C GLN A 130 7.15 15.97 0.13
N ALA A 131 6.54 15.02 0.85
CA ALA A 131 5.32 14.33 0.43
C ALA A 131 4.11 15.28 0.34
N LEU A 132 3.90 16.10 1.37
CA LEU A 132 2.80 17.07 1.41
C LEU A 132 2.91 18.12 0.31
N LYS A 133 4.12 18.61 0.00
CA LYS A 133 4.35 19.51 -1.14
C LYS A 133 4.00 18.90 -2.50
N ARG A 134 3.99 17.58 -2.60
CA ARG A 134 3.59 16.81 -3.81
C ARG A 134 2.12 16.41 -3.81
N GLY A 135 1.36 16.78 -2.77
CA GLY A 135 -0.04 16.42 -2.63
C GLY A 135 -0.28 14.97 -2.17
N TYR A 136 0.76 14.30 -1.63
CA TYR A 136 0.62 12.95 -1.09
C TYR A 136 0.26 12.97 0.38
N LYS A 137 -0.39 11.90 0.84
CA LYS A 137 -0.64 11.64 2.26
C LYS A 137 0.61 11.05 2.91
N VAL A 138 0.69 11.13 4.24
CA VAL A 138 1.85 10.62 5.01
C VAL A 138 1.37 9.59 6.01
N SER A 139 2.10 8.48 6.10
CA SER A 139 1.91 7.41 7.07
C SER A 139 3.17 7.21 7.89
N ALA A 140 3.05 7.14 9.21
CA ALA A 140 4.15 6.80 10.09
C ALA A 140 4.16 5.29 10.40
N ARG A 141 5.33 4.74 10.72
CA ARG A 141 5.47 3.38 11.27
C ARG A 141 5.24 3.42 12.78
N VAL A 142 3.98 3.46 13.18
CA VAL A 142 3.59 3.60 14.60
C VAL A 142 4.23 2.51 15.47
N HIS A 143 4.30 1.28 15.00
CA HIS A 143 4.94 0.17 15.74
C HIS A 143 6.42 0.44 16.07
N CYS A 144 7.16 1.15 15.18
CA CYS A 144 8.55 1.52 15.47
C CYS A 144 8.65 2.49 16.65
N TYR A 145 7.66 3.37 16.84
CA TYR A 145 7.62 4.28 17.98
C TYR A 145 7.20 3.60 19.29
N LEU A 146 6.32 2.60 19.21
CA LEU A 146 5.78 1.91 20.39
C LEU A 146 6.70 0.80 20.87
N TRP A 147 7.24 -0.01 19.96
CA TRP A 147 7.96 -1.24 20.29
C TRP A 147 9.33 -1.37 19.60
N GLY A 148 9.79 -0.33 18.88
CA GLY A 148 11.02 -0.42 18.10
C GLY A 148 10.91 -1.43 16.97
N ASN A 149 11.91 -2.30 16.84
CA ASN A 149 11.96 -3.34 15.79
C ASN A 149 11.62 -4.74 16.35
N VAL A 150 10.80 -4.82 17.38
CA VAL A 150 10.36 -6.11 17.95
C VAL A 150 9.31 -6.73 17.03
N VAL A 151 9.49 -8.01 16.70
CA VAL A 151 8.56 -8.78 15.85
C VAL A 151 7.56 -9.53 16.73
N GLY A 152 6.28 -9.49 16.34
CA GLY A 152 5.23 -10.29 17.00
C GLY A 152 4.64 -9.68 18.27
N VAL A 153 4.68 -8.36 18.39
CA VAL A 153 3.99 -7.58 19.43
C VAL A 153 2.73 -6.95 18.90
#